data_5599857bbcd83a3164d4361d57c9167c
#
_entry.id   5599857bbcd83a3164d4361d57c9167c
#
_cell.length_a   1.000
_cell.length_b   1.000
_cell.length_c   1.000
_cell.angle_alpha   90.00
_cell.angle_beta   90.00
_cell.angle_gamma   90.00
#
_symmetry.space_group_name_H-M   'P 1'
#
loop_
_entity.id
_entity.type
_entity.pdbx_description
1 polymer ?
#
loop_
_entity_poly.entity_id
_entity_poly.type
_entity_poly.pdbx_seq_one_letter_code
_entity_poly.pdbx_strand_id
1 'polypeptide(L)'
;DAPIVRSEQGQLFVDVNDTYHPVFNLASARIIAGQAAEAQTIGDEHLQEALLGSPVGISDAPGYLAAAGETPQQRWAACLAGKDEAPTTENPTSIGGHQVASQEVIVLAEPEQKSLGEERAALVDSEGRQWLITQEGRVALPDTSSTEGRVVRRALGVDDSTHAWPLPPELLNAFAELPPLNFPADPPEVVDTGQGLWARTPEGIAELTPTQAEMLAGVGAKETTATPQEIAALADAPLNLNLPSTSFHFLSPDDGWMCAANEGGGAVVPAQAGTVALAGESVAHRFGGLNAGGVGVDSGHGYHVVSPTGQRHEVKDKETLEALGTGVGAQVPWEILRLLPEGSALNREQALQVSS
;
A
#
# COMPACT_ATOMS: atom_id res chain seq x y z
N ASP A 1 5.64 -23.83 36.82
CA ASP A 1 5.08 -24.55 35.67
C ASP A 1 5.02 -23.56 34.49
N ALA A 2 5.64 -23.96 33.36
CA ALA A 2 5.67 -23.13 32.18
C ALA A 2 4.32 -23.25 31.44
N PRO A 3 3.72 -22.12 30.99
CA PRO A 3 2.43 -22.16 30.30
C PRO A 3 2.52 -22.84 28.93
N ILE A 4 3.70 -22.86 28.31
CA ILE A 4 3.97 -23.49 27.03
C ILE A 4 5.18 -24.38 27.17
N VAL A 5 5.03 -25.67 26.79
CA VAL A 5 6.13 -26.63 26.86
C VAL A 5 6.33 -27.32 25.50
N ARG A 6 7.52 -27.86 25.31
CA ARG A 6 7.90 -28.62 24.12
C ARG A 6 8.46 -29.98 24.56
N SER A 7 7.96 -31.06 23.96
CA SER A 7 8.56 -32.38 24.16
C SER A 7 9.94 -32.46 23.50
N GLU A 8 10.72 -33.49 23.86
CA GLU A 8 12.01 -33.76 23.22
C GLU A 8 11.89 -34.02 21.71
N GLN A 9 10.72 -34.51 21.26
CA GLN A 9 10.42 -34.71 19.83
C GLN A 9 9.94 -33.45 19.13
N GLY A 10 9.79 -32.30 19.84
CA GLY A 10 9.44 -31.01 19.26
C GLY A 10 7.94 -30.67 19.28
N GLN A 11 7.06 -31.54 19.78
CA GLN A 11 5.63 -31.26 19.92
C GLN A 11 5.40 -30.17 20.97
N LEU A 12 4.64 -29.15 20.58
CA LEU A 12 4.22 -28.08 21.48
C LEU A 12 2.97 -28.48 22.26
N PHE A 13 2.93 -28.08 23.52
CA PHE A 13 1.78 -28.20 24.40
C PHE A 13 1.54 -26.86 25.11
N VAL A 14 0.28 -26.58 25.39
CA VAL A 14 -0.14 -25.44 26.20
C VAL A 14 -0.89 -25.97 27.43
N ASP A 15 -0.60 -25.42 28.59
CA ASP A 15 -1.31 -25.74 29.83
C ASP A 15 -2.62 -24.97 29.90
N VAL A 16 -3.73 -25.69 30.05
CA VAL A 16 -5.06 -25.14 30.29
C VAL A 16 -5.68 -25.85 31.48
N ASN A 17 -5.71 -25.21 32.64
CA ASN A 17 -6.26 -25.76 33.88
C ASN A 17 -5.61 -27.10 34.27
N ASP A 18 -4.31 -27.15 34.37
CA ASP A 18 -3.51 -28.31 34.70
C ASP A 18 -3.64 -29.48 33.69
N THR A 19 -4.05 -29.20 32.49
CA THR A 19 -4.12 -30.16 31.38
C THR A 19 -3.28 -29.67 30.20
N TYR A 20 -2.33 -30.48 29.75
CA TYR A 20 -1.51 -30.16 28.58
C TYR A 20 -2.24 -30.55 27.30
N HIS A 21 -2.52 -29.59 26.47
CA HIS A 21 -3.11 -29.78 25.15
C HIS A 21 -2.03 -29.68 24.08
N PRO A 22 -1.86 -30.68 23.20
CA PRO A 22 -1.05 -30.52 22.02
C PRO A 22 -1.55 -29.29 21.21
N VAL A 23 -0.64 -28.45 20.77
CA VAL A 23 -1.00 -27.23 20.04
C VAL A 23 -0.25 -27.14 18.71
N PHE A 24 -0.92 -26.66 17.66
CA PHE A 24 -0.39 -26.71 16.29
C PHE A 24 0.79 -25.76 16.06
N ASN A 25 0.80 -24.61 16.73
CA ASN A 25 1.82 -23.58 16.54
C ASN A 25 1.98 -22.72 17.80
N LEU A 26 3.11 -22.01 17.83
CA LEU A 26 3.45 -21.14 18.96
C LEU A 26 2.48 -19.96 19.09
N ALA A 27 1.97 -19.44 17.97
CA ALA A 27 1.00 -18.34 17.98
C ALA A 27 -0.27 -18.74 18.74
N SER A 28 -0.83 -19.91 18.44
CA SER A 28 -1.99 -20.43 19.16
C SER A 28 -1.70 -20.68 20.64
N ALA A 29 -0.53 -21.24 20.95
CA ALA A 29 -0.12 -21.48 22.35
C ALA A 29 -0.05 -20.17 23.14
N ARG A 30 0.54 -19.12 22.58
CA ARG A 30 0.64 -17.79 23.20
C ARG A 30 -0.71 -17.11 23.40
N ILE A 31 -1.61 -17.23 22.44
CA ILE A 31 -2.99 -16.71 22.57
C ILE A 31 -3.73 -17.42 23.69
N ILE A 32 -3.62 -18.74 23.78
CA ILE A 32 -4.25 -19.55 24.85
C ILE A 32 -3.65 -19.19 26.21
N ALA A 33 -2.33 -19.10 26.30
CA ALA A 33 -1.61 -18.74 27.52
C ALA A 33 -1.82 -17.27 27.94
N GLY A 34 -2.18 -16.39 26.96
CA GLY A 34 -2.37 -14.95 27.21
C GLY A 34 -1.05 -14.19 27.43
N GLN A 35 0.07 -14.74 27.04
CA GLN A 35 1.40 -14.13 27.20
C GLN A 35 2.40 -14.64 26.16
N ALA A 36 3.39 -13.78 25.84
CA ALA A 36 4.46 -14.09 24.89
C ALA A 36 5.53 -15.00 25.49
N ALA A 37 5.10 -16.15 26.00
CA ALA A 37 6.01 -17.12 26.62
C ALA A 37 6.79 -17.89 25.54
N GLU A 38 8.03 -18.23 25.88
CA GLU A 38 8.82 -19.20 25.13
C GLU A 38 8.48 -20.64 25.58
N ALA A 39 8.56 -21.57 24.64
CA ALA A 39 8.33 -22.97 24.96
C ALA A 39 9.51 -23.55 25.73
N GLN A 40 9.29 -24.06 26.93
CA GLN A 40 10.30 -24.76 27.71
C GLN A 40 10.33 -26.23 27.31
N THR A 41 11.52 -26.78 27.05
CA THR A 41 11.66 -28.22 26.76
C THR A 41 11.51 -29.02 28.06
N ILE A 42 10.66 -30.03 28.01
CA ILE A 42 10.43 -30.96 29.12
C ILE A 42 10.69 -32.40 28.66
N GLY A 43 11.13 -33.23 29.59
CA GLY A 43 11.33 -34.67 29.34
C GLY A 43 10.02 -35.44 29.20
N ASP A 44 10.08 -36.53 28.47
CA ASP A 44 8.91 -37.41 28.23
C ASP A 44 8.32 -37.99 29.51
N GLU A 45 9.15 -38.22 30.54
CA GLU A 45 8.69 -38.71 31.85
C GLU A 45 7.66 -37.76 32.49
N HIS A 46 7.90 -36.44 32.35
CA HIS A 46 6.98 -35.42 32.87
C HIS A 46 5.63 -35.43 32.12
N LEU A 47 5.66 -35.64 30.81
CA LEU A 47 4.42 -35.73 30.01
C LEU A 47 3.62 -37.00 30.30
N GLN A 48 4.29 -38.12 30.71
CA GLN A 48 3.62 -39.38 31.08
C GLN A 48 2.83 -39.25 32.38
N GLU A 49 3.24 -38.38 33.28
CA GLU A 49 2.58 -38.10 34.54
C GLU A 49 1.50 -37.04 34.46
N ALA A 50 1.45 -36.27 33.34
CA ALA A 50 0.54 -35.17 33.14
C ALA A 50 -0.80 -35.60 32.53
N LEU A 51 -1.84 -34.81 32.77
CA LEU A 51 -3.10 -34.98 32.06
C LEU A 51 -2.93 -34.41 30.65
N LEU A 52 -3.28 -35.21 29.64
CA LEU A 52 -3.23 -34.78 28.23
C LEU A 52 -4.63 -34.61 27.69
N GLY A 53 -4.89 -33.43 27.08
CA GLY A 53 -6.13 -33.08 26.42
C GLY A 53 -6.08 -33.30 24.91
N SER A 54 -7.18 -32.99 24.24
CA SER A 54 -7.28 -33.02 22.78
C SER A 54 -6.41 -31.93 22.14
N PRO A 55 -5.92 -32.13 20.90
CA PRO A 55 -5.21 -31.11 20.15
C PRO A 55 -6.06 -29.86 19.93
N VAL A 56 -5.44 -28.70 20.07
CA VAL A 56 -6.06 -27.36 19.91
C VAL A 56 -5.19 -26.48 19.04
N GLY A 57 -5.74 -25.36 18.59
CA GLY A 57 -5.01 -24.33 17.87
C GLY A 57 -5.68 -23.91 16.58
N ILE A 58 -5.18 -22.83 16.02
CA ILE A 58 -5.59 -22.25 14.74
C ILE A 58 -4.60 -22.75 13.70
N SER A 59 -5.05 -23.60 12.79
CA SER A 59 -4.17 -24.33 11.88
C SER A 59 -3.40 -23.45 10.90
N ASP A 60 -4.00 -22.33 10.48
CA ASP A 60 -3.41 -21.36 9.55
C ASP A 60 -2.77 -20.14 10.24
N ALA A 61 -2.64 -20.16 11.57
CA ALA A 61 -1.91 -19.10 12.27
C ALA A 61 -0.45 -19.05 11.83
N PRO A 62 0.19 -17.85 11.86
CA PRO A 62 1.57 -17.70 11.44
C PRO A 62 2.52 -18.70 12.09
N GLY A 63 3.35 -19.35 11.29
CA GLY A 63 4.29 -20.35 11.77
C GLY A 63 5.41 -19.77 12.65
N TYR A 64 5.78 -18.51 12.38
CA TYR A 64 6.73 -17.75 13.19
C TYR A 64 6.41 -16.26 13.15
N LEU A 65 6.78 -15.56 14.22
CA LEU A 65 6.45 -14.17 14.47
C LEU A 65 7.72 -13.38 14.75
N ALA A 66 7.83 -12.17 14.21
CA ALA A 66 8.89 -11.25 14.57
C ALA A 66 8.63 -10.71 15.99
N ALA A 67 9.68 -10.64 16.81
CA ALA A 67 9.57 -10.09 18.15
C ALA A 67 9.32 -8.57 18.10
N ALA A 68 8.58 -8.07 19.09
CA ALA A 68 8.34 -6.63 19.22
C ALA A 68 9.66 -5.86 19.30
N GLY A 69 9.79 -4.82 18.46
CA GLY A 69 10.98 -3.99 18.39
C GLY A 69 12.12 -4.53 17.50
N GLU A 70 12.04 -5.74 17.00
CA GLU A 70 13.01 -6.26 16.02
C GLU A 70 12.78 -5.74 14.60
N THR A 71 11.57 -5.28 14.31
CA THR A 71 11.23 -4.66 13.03
C THR A 71 11.15 -3.15 13.20
N PRO A 72 11.88 -2.37 12.39
CA PRO A 72 11.70 -0.93 12.36
C PRO A 72 10.28 -0.59 11.92
N GLN A 73 9.88 0.66 12.11
CA GLN A 73 8.57 1.14 11.68
C GLN A 73 8.44 0.98 10.15
N GLN A 74 7.65 0.01 9.73
CA GLN A 74 7.57 -0.42 8.34
C GLN A 74 6.67 0.53 7.53
N ARG A 75 7.14 0.88 6.34
CA ARG A 75 6.35 1.60 5.34
C ARG A 75 6.00 0.65 4.21
N TRP A 76 4.75 0.29 4.12
CA TRP A 76 4.25 -0.66 3.14
C TRP A 76 3.92 0.02 1.83
N ALA A 77 3.82 -0.77 0.77
CA ALA A 77 3.37 -0.34 -0.54
C ALA A 77 2.50 -1.40 -1.21
N ALA A 78 1.54 -0.94 -1.99
CA ALA A 78 0.77 -1.78 -2.90
C ALA A 78 1.10 -1.38 -4.33
N CYS A 79 1.54 -2.34 -5.14
CA CYS A 79 2.17 -2.09 -6.43
C CYS A 79 1.47 -2.85 -7.57
N LEU A 80 1.60 -2.29 -8.79
CA LEU A 80 1.39 -3.02 -10.02
C LEU A 80 2.74 -3.28 -10.68
N ALA A 81 3.01 -4.53 -11.05
CA ALA A 81 4.24 -4.89 -11.76
C ALA A 81 4.30 -4.22 -13.14
N GLY A 82 5.47 -3.74 -13.52
CA GLY A 82 5.67 -3.02 -14.77
C GLY A 82 5.73 -3.95 -15.97
N LYS A 83 6.80 -4.68 -16.09
CA LYS A 83 7.03 -5.65 -17.17
C LYS A 83 7.38 -7.01 -16.59
N ASP A 84 7.31 -8.04 -17.44
CA ASP A 84 7.74 -9.37 -17.04
C ASP A 84 9.22 -9.36 -16.62
N GLU A 85 9.46 -9.84 -15.41
CA GLU A 85 10.80 -9.94 -14.86
C GLU A 85 11.35 -11.35 -15.10
N ALA A 86 12.48 -11.44 -15.80
CA ALA A 86 13.19 -12.70 -15.91
C ALA A 86 13.79 -13.09 -14.55
N PRO A 87 13.78 -14.38 -14.19
CA PRO A 87 14.45 -14.81 -12.97
C PRO A 87 15.93 -14.40 -13.06
N THR A 88 16.38 -13.58 -12.10
CA THR A 88 17.78 -13.19 -12.03
C THR A 88 18.62 -14.40 -11.65
N THR A 89 19.64 -14.69 -12.43
CA THR A 89 20.58 -15.82 -12.23
C THR A 89 21.45 -15.66 -10.98
N GLU A 90 21.32 -14.56 -10.24
CA GLU A 90 22.17 -14.26 -9.08
C GLU A 90 21.76 -14.99 -7.78
N ASN A 91 20.64 -15.69 -7.76
CA ASN A 91 20.24 -16.47 -6.59
C ASN A 91 19.67 -17.85 -6.96
N PRO A 92 20.56 -18.84 -7.22
CA PRO A 92 20.14 -20.17 -7.67
C PRO A 92 19.47 -21.03 -6.58
N THR A 93 19.29 -20.51 -5.37
CA THR A 93 18.68 -21.24 -4.24
C THR A 93 17.17 -21.02 -4.09
N SER A 94 16.55 -20.22 -4.91
CA SER A 94 15.07 -20.15 -4.96
C SER A 94 14.55 -21.33 -5.80
N ILE A 95 14.24 -22.43 -5.14
CA ILE A 95 13.51 -23.53 -5.74
C ILE A 95 12.14 -23.00 -6.18
N GLY A 96 11.93 -22.85 -7.49
CA GLY A 96 10.70 -22.33 -8.07
C GLY A 96 10.65 -20.81 -8.17
N GLY A 97 11.67 -20.20 -8.78
CA GLY A 97 11.62 -18.79 -9.16
C GLY A 97 10.47 -18.54 -10.14
N HIS A 98 9.27 -18.31 -9.60
CA HIS A 98 8.16 -17.82 -10.42
C HIS A 98 8.48 -16.39 -10.85
N GLN A 99 8.52 -16.20 -12.13
CA GLN A 99 8.65 -14.90 -12.76
C GLN A 99 7.46 -14.03 -12.35
N VAL A 100 7.72 -12.79 -11.94
CA VAL A 100 6.65 -11.82 -11.74
C VAL A 100 6.15 -11.39 -13.10
N ALA A 101 4.89 -11.67 -13.38
CA ALA A 101 4.26 -11.26 -14.62
C ALA A 101 3.87 -9.78 -14.59
N SER A 102 3.85 -9.15 -15.75
CA SER A 102 3.31 -7.79 -15.86
C SER A 102 1.86 -7.74 -15.37
N GLN A 103 1.49 -6.62 -14.75
CA GLN A 103 0.15 -6.38 -14.21
C GLN A 103 -0.23 -7.22 -12.97
N GLU A 104 0.69 -7.99 -12.39
CA GLU A 104 0.43 -8.57 -11.08
C GLU A 104 0.38 -7.49 -10.00
N VAL A 105 -0.60 -7.61 -9.11
CA VAL A 105 -0.71 -6.76 -7.91
C VAL A 105 0.13 -7.37 -6.80
N ILE A 106 0.99 -6.54 -6.21
CA ILE A 106 1.99 -6.96 -5.23
C ILE A 106 1.88 -6.07 -4.00
N VAL A 107 1.79 -6.68 -2.83
CA VAL A 107 1.90 -5.95 -1.56
C VAL A 107 3.28 -6.22 -0.98
N LEU A 108 3.96 -5.16 -0.60
CA LEU A 108 5.32 -5.20 -0.04
C LEU A 108 5.35 -4.55 1.34
N ALA A 109 5.94 -5.25 2.30
CA ALA A 109 6.35 -4.68 3.56
C ALA A 109 7.79 -4.17 3.42
N GLU A 110 8.03 -2.92 3.81
CA GLU A 110 9.36 -2.27 3.76
C GLU A 110 10.09 -2.29 2.41
N PRO A 111 9.47 -2.00 1.29
CA PRO A 111 10.19 -1.90 0.03
C PRO A 111 11.10 -0.68 0.02
N GLU A 112 12.17 -0.74 -0.76
CA GLU A 112 12.90 0.43 -1.18
C GLU A 112 12.02 1.23 -2.16
N GLN A 113 11.34 2.24 -1.66
CA GLN A 113 10.39 3.04 -2.44
C GLN A 113 10.87 4.48 -2.58
N LYS A 114 10.66 5.04 -3.76
CA LYS A 114 10.89 6.46 -4.05
C LYS A 114 9.57 7.13 -4.40
N SER A 115 9.25 8.22 -3.69
CA SER A 115 8.15 9.10 -4.10
C SER A 115 8.32 9.52 -5.55
N LEU A 116 7.21 9.72 -6.25
CA LEU A 116 7.24 10.25 -7.62
C LEU A 116 7.87 11.64 -7.69
N GLY A 117 7.79 12.42 -6.61
CA GLY A 117 8.22 13.79 -6.60
C GLY A 117 7.32 14.70 -7.44
N GLU A 118 7.73 15.94 -7.63
CA GLU A 118 6.93 16.94 -8.33
C GLU A 118 6.95 16.78 -9.86
N GLU A 119 7.94 16.09 -10.40
CA GLU A 119 8.19 16.00 -11.84
C GLU A 119 7.63 14.73 -12.49
N ARG A 120 7.27 13.73 -11.73
CA ARG A 120 6.79 12.44 -12.25
C ARG A 120 5.36 12.15 -11.86
N ALA A 121 4.66 11.47 -12.73
CA ALA A 121 3.31 11.00 -12.53
C ALA A 121 3.09 9.64 -13.21
N ALA A 122 1.99 8.99 -12.93
CA ALA A 122 1.54 7.83 -13.69
C ALA A 122 0.15 8.10 -14.27
N LEU A 123 -0.06 7.70 -15.52
CA LEU A 123 -1.38 7.64 -16.14
C LEU A 123 -1.96 6.26 -15.86
N VAL A 124 -3.17 6.22 -15.35
CA VAL A 124 -3.82 4.99 -14.92
C VAL A 124 -5.18 4.83 -15.59
N ASP A 125 -5.46 3.63 -16.07
CA ASP A 125 -6.78 3.20 -16.49
C ASP A 125 -7.41 2.30 -15.42
N SER A 126 -8.61 2.64 -15.00
CA SER A 126 -9.40 1.79 -14.11
C SER A 126 -10.87 1.88 -14.48
N GLU A 127 -11.50 0.75 -14.77
CA GLU A 127 -12.93 0.66 -15.15
C GLU A 127 -13.33 1.62 -16.28
N GLY A 128 -12.44 1.81 -17.26
CA GLY A 128 -12.70 2.67 -18.42
C GLY A 128 -12.54 4.17 -18.15
N ARG A 129 -12.03 4.53 -17.01
CA ARG A 129 -11.74 5.91 -16.63
C ARG A 129 -10.25 6.10 -16.40
N GLN A 130 -9.71 7.23 -16.85
CA GLN A 130 -8.32 7.58 -16.60
C GLN A 130 -8.14 8.44 -15.37
N TRP A 131 -7.03 8.19 -14.68
CA TRP A 131 -6.61 8.88 -13.47
C TRP A 131 -5.16 9.32 -13.60
N LEU A 132 -4.87 10.45 -12.98
CA LEU A 132 -3.51 10.90 -12.78
C LEU A 132 -3.07 10.53 -11.36
N ILE A 133 -1.97 9.80 -11.25
CA ILE A 133 -1.33 9.51 -9.98
C ILE A 133 -0.13 10.43 -9.81
N THR A 134 -0.11 11.17 -8.72
CA THR A 134 1.00 12.04 -8.32
C THR A 134 1.58 11.58 -6.98
N GLN A 135 2.62 12.24 -6.52
CA GLN A 135 3.17 11.98 -5.18
C GLN A 135 2.17 12.18 -4.03
N GLU A 136 1.09 12.90 -4.25
CA GLU A 136 0.07 13.19 -3.22
C GLU A 136 -1.12 12.23 -3.27
N GLY A 137 -1.40 11.62 -4.40
CA GLY A 137 -2.52 10.72 -4.57
C GLY A 137 -3.05 10.64 -5.99
N ARG A 138 -4.34 10.34 -6.12
CA ARG A 138 -5.05 10.17 -7.38
C ARG A 138 -6.02 11.31 -7.64
N VAL A 139 -6.10 11.73 -8.89
CA VAL A 139 -7.13 12.64 -9.37
C VAL A 139 -7.73 12.13 -10.67
N ALA A 140 -9.05 12.14 -10.78
CA ALA A 140 -9.72 11.73 -11.99
C ALA A 140 -9.47 12.75 -13.12
N LEU A 141 -9.13 12.25 -14.30
CA LEU A 141 -9.03 13.07 -15.49
C LEU A 141 -10.40 13.20 -16.16
N PRO A 142 -10.71 14.35 -16.76
CA PRO A 142 -11.90 14.50 -17.60
C PRO A 142 -11.89 13.51 -18.74
N ASP A 143 -13.07 13.18 -19.28
CA ASP A 143 -13.23 12.25 -20.40
C ASP A 143 -12.33 12.62 -21.58
N THR A 144 -11.70 11.62 -22.20
CA THR A 144 -10.78 11.81 -23.32
C THR A 144 -11.44 12.48 -24.54
N SER A 145 -12.75 12.33 -24.71
CA SER A 145 -13.52 12.93 -25.78
C SER A 145 -13.90 14.40 -25.52
N SER A 146 -13.83 14.84 -24.26
CA SER A 146 -14.15 16.23 -23.89
C SER A 146 -13.04 17.20 -24.27
N THR A 147 -13.37 18.48 -24.39
CA THR A 147 -12.37 19.53 -24.62
C THR A 147 -11.41 19.62 -23.45
N GLU A 148 -11.92 19.64 -22.24
CA GLU A 148 -11.12 19.68 -21.00
C GLU A 148 -10.18 18.46 -20.93
N GLY A 149 -10.68 17.28 -21.27
CA GLY A 149 -9.88 16.05 -21.25
C GLY A 149 -8.70 16.08 -22.21
N ARG A 150 -8.89 16.61 -23.41
CA ARG A 150 -7.81 16.78 -24.41
C ARG A 150 -6.81 17.85 -23.98
N VAL A 151 -7.31 18.97 -23.48
CA VAL A 151 -6.49 20.10 -23.03
C VAL A 151 -5.62 19.70 -21.86
N VAL A 152 -6.18 19.05 -20.84
CA VAL A 152 -5.43 18.59 -19.66
C VAL A 152 -4.32 17.63 -20.07
N ARG A 153 -4.63 16.61 -20.85
CA ARG A 153 -3.63 15.61 -21.25
C ARG A 153 -2.47 16.23 -22.01
N ARG A 154 -2.77 17.12 -22.95
CA ARG A 154 -1.74 17.85 -23.71
C ARG A 154 -0.85 18.70 -22.81
N ALA A 155 -1.45 19.47 -21.91
CA ALA A 155 -0.72 20.36 -21.01
C ALA A 155 0.13 19.56 -19.98
N LEU A 156 -0.34 18.39 -19.56
CA LEU A 156 0.39 17.50 -18.66
C LEU A 156 1.53 16.73 -19.34
N GLY A 157 1.58 16.70 -20.68
CA GLY A 157 2.58 15.96 -21.44
C GLY A 157 2.18 14.53 -21.79
N VAL A 158 0.90 14.19 -21.70
CA VAL A 158 0.38 12.90 -22.17
C VAL A 158 0.35 12.88 -23.69
N ASP A 159 0.94 11.86 -24.29
CA ASP A 159 0.97 11.60 -25.72
C ASP A 159 0.71 10.11 -26.04
N ASP A 160 0.80 9.73 -27.30
CA ASP A 160 0.54 8.36 -27.76
C ASP A 160 1.56 7.34 -27.23
N SER A 161 2.71 7.79 -26.73
CA SER A 161 3.73 6.92 -26.11
C SER A 161 3.55 6.76 -24.61
N THR A 162 2.69 7.54 -23.99
CA THR A 162 2.45 7.47 -22.55
C THR A 162 1.81 6.13 -22.16
N HIS A 163 2.48 5.39 -21.28
CA HIS A 163 1.95 4.14 -20.78
C HIS A 163 0.78 4.40 -19.80
N ALA A 164 -0.35 3.76 -20.06
CA ALA A 164 -1.48 3.76 -19.14
C ALA A 164 -1.48 2.44 -18.34
N TRP A 165 -1.31 2.57 -17.03
CA TRP A 165 -1.26 1.43 -16.13
C TRP A 165 -2.67 0.91 -15.84
N PRO A 166 -2.99 -0.36 -16.18
CA PRO A 166 -4.32 -0.91 -15.92
C PRO A 166 -4.44 -1.32 -14.45
N LEU A 167 -5.16 -0.54 -13.65
CA LEU A 167 -5.35 -0.81 -12.23
C LEU A 167 -6.71 -1.43 -11.95
N PRO A 168 -6.77 -2.50 -11.13
CA PRO A 168 -8.03 -2.88 -10.52
C PRO A 168 -8.50 -1.79 -9.55
N PRO A 169 -9.82 -1.58 -9.40
CA PRO A 169 -10.36 -0.51 -8.56
C PRO A 169 -9.90 -0.60 -7.10
N GLU A 170 -9.67 -1.79 -6.58
CA GLU A 170 -9.19 -2.00 -5.23
C GLU A 170 -7.77 -1.44 -5.03
N LEU A 171 -6.89 -1.60 -6.01
CA LEU A 171 -5.55 -1.01 -5.96
C LEU A 171 -5.61 0.51 -6.14
N LEU A 172 -6.48 1.00 -7.03
CA LEU A 172 -6.69 2.43 -7.20
C LEU A 172 -7.10 3.10 -5.87
N ASN A 173 -7.93 2.43 -5.08
CA ASN A 173 -8.38 2.92 -3.77
C ASN A 173 -7.25 3.02 -2.72
N ALA A 174 -6.11 2.39 -2.95
CA ALA A 174 -4.94 2.54 -2.08
C ALA A 174 -4.26 3.92 -2.24
N PHE A 175 -4.55 4.64 -3.32
CA PHE A 175 -4.10 6.02 -3.49
C PHE A 175 -5.09 6.99 -2.86
N ALA A 176 -4.59 7.97 -2.11
CA ALA A 176 -5.43 9.01 -1.52
C ALA A 176 -6.16 9.79 -2.62
N GLU A 177 -7.45 9.99 -2.46
CA GLU A 177 -8.25 10.73 -3.43
C GLU A 177 -8.05 12.23 -3.25
N LEU A 178 -7.63 12.89 -4.32
CA LEU A 178 -7.46 14.34 -4.36
C LEU A 178 -8.73 15.00 -4.88
N PRO A 179 -8.94 16.29 -4.56
CA PRO A 179 -10.05 17.05 -5.12
C PRO A 179 -10.04 16.99 -6.65
N PRO A 180 -11.21 16.91 -7.29
CA PRO A 180 -11.29 16.83 -8.75
C PRO A 180 -10.74 18.09 -9.41
N LEU A 181 -10.21 17.96 -10.62
CA LEU A 181 -9.79 19.09 -11.43
C LEU A 181 -11.00 20.02 -11.69
N ASN A 182 -10.79 21.29 -11.51
CA ASN A 182 -11.83 22.29 -11.66
C ASN A 182 -11.46 23.33 -12.71
N PHE A 183 -12.15 23.28 -13.84
CA PHE A 183 -12.09 24.31 -14.86
C PHE A 183 -13.18 25.36 -14.56
N PRO A 184 -12.83 26.66 -14.48
CA PRO A 184 -13.83 27.69 -14.34
C PRO A 184 -14.80 27.68 -15.53
N ALA A 185 -16.09 27.81 -15.27
CA ALA A 185 -17.11 27.90 -16.33
C ALA A 185 -16.90 29.13 -17.19
N ASP A 186 -16.38 30.21 -16.59
CA ASP A 186 -15.97 31.43 -17.26
C ASP A 186 -14.48 31.65 -16.98
N PRO A 187 -13.59 31.15 -17.86
CA PRO A 187 -12.17 31.15 -17.59
C PRO A 187 -11.63 32.59 -17.56
N PRO A 188 -10.76 32.93 -16.59
CA PRO A 188 -10.16 34.24 -16.49
C PRO A 188 -9.29 34.54 -17.72
N GLU A 189 -9.11 35.81 -18.00
CA GLU A 189 -8.19 36.25 -19.05
C GLU A 189 -6.75 35.89 -18.69
N VAL A 190 -6.03 35.28 -19.62
CA VAL A 190 -4.60 34.96 -19.49
C VAL A 190 -3.80 36.12 -20.05
N VAL A 191 -2.96 36.71 -19.20
CA VAL A 191 -2.15 37.90 -19.57
C VAL A 191 -0.67 37.48 -19.57
N ASP A 192 -0.01 37.69 -20.70
CA ASP A 192 1.43 37.47 -20.86
C ASP A 192 2.17 38.83 -20.79
N THR A 193 3.11 38.91 -19.84
CA THR A 193 3.96 40.12 -19.71
C THR A 193 5.33 39.96 -20.36
N GLY A 194 5.61 38.80 -20.98
CA GLY A 194 6.94 38.42 -21.45
C GLY A 194 7.92 38.05 -20.35
N GLN A 195 7.55 38.26 -19.07
CA GLN A 195 8.31 37.85 -17.88
C GLN A 195 7.52 36.93 -16.95
N GLY A 196 6.24 36.75 -17.20
CA GLY A 196 5.34 35.89 -16.42
C GLY A 196 3.96 35.85 -17.02
N LEU A 197 3.16 34.90 -16.56
CA LEU A 197 1.79 34.65 -16.97
C LEU A 197 0.85 34.90 -15.79
N TRP A 198 -0.27 35.56 -16.06
CA TRP A 198 -1.21 36.01 -15.05
C TRP A 198 -2.65 35.70 -15.46
N ALA A 199 -3.48 35.38 -14.48
CA ALA A 199 -4.92 35.36 -14.64
C ALA A 199 -5.49 36.72 -14.21
N ARG A 200 -6.27 37.36 -15.06
CA ARG A 200 -6.96 38.60 -14.72
C ARG A 200 -8.44 38.33 -14.50
N THR A 201 -8.94 38.70 -13.32
CA THR A 201 -10.35 38.69 -12.96
C THR A 201 -10.83 40.11 -12.61
N PRO A 202 -12.15 40.35 -12.46
CA PRO A 202 -12.65 41.63 -11.99
C PRO A 202 -12.09 42.07 -10.62
N GLU A 203 -11.70 41.09 -9.78
CA GLU A 203 -11.17 41.30 -8.43
C GLU A 203 -9.68 41.63 -8.42
N GLY A 204 -8.93 41.28 -9.47
CA GLY A 204 -7.48 41.47 -9.54
C GLY A 204 -6.76 40.40 -10.36
N ILE A 205 -5.53 40.12 -9.98
CA ILE A 205 -4.63 39.24 -10.72
C ILE A 205 -4.13 38.09 -9.84
N ALA A 206 -3.83 36.97 -10.48
CA ALA A 206 -3.13 35.82 -9.85
C ALA A 206 -2.05 35.29 -10.80
N GLU A 207 -0.90 34.93 -10.29
CA GLU A 207 0.15 34.30 -11.09
C GLU A 207 -0.27 32.93 -11.59
N LEU A 208 0.07 32.60 -12.82
CA LEU A 208 -0.15 31.30 -13.46
C LEU A 208 1.18 30.68 -13.84
N THR A 209 1.24 29.36 -13.72
CA THR A 209 2.30 28.59 -14.37
C THR A 209 2.01 28.50 -15.88
N PRO A 210 3.04 28.21 -16.70
CA PRO A 210 2.83 27.98 -18.14
C PRO A 210 1.82 26.85 -18.40
N THR A 211 1.85 25.79 -17.63
CA THR A 211 0.91 24.66 -17.75
C THR A 211 -0.53 25.08 -17.46
N GLN A 212 -0.76 25.85 -16.41
CA GLN A 212 -2.09 26.38 -16.07
C GLN A 212 -2.61 27.36 -17.13
N ALA A 213 -1.76 28.24 -17.62
CA ALA A 213 -2.11 29.16 -18.68
C ALA A 213 -2.50 28.44 -19.98
N GLU A 214 -1.75 27.37 -20.33
CA GLU A 214 -2.08 26.52 -21.49
C GLU A 214 -3.45 25.86 -21.34
N MET A 215 -3.76 25.33 -20.14
CA MET A 215 -5.05 24.72 -19.87
C MET A 215 -6.20 25.75 -19.99
N LEU A 216 -6.05 26.93 -19.42
CA LEU A 216 -7.07 27.97 -19.48
C LEU A 216 -7.29 28.46 -20.90
N ALA A 217 -6.22 28.70 -21.64
CA ALA A 217 -6.31 29.11 -23.07
C ALA A 217 -6.99 28.00 -23.90
N GLY A 218 -6.66 26.72 -23.62
CA GLY A 218 -7.25 25.57 -24.31
C GLY A 218 -8.76 25.43 -24.11
N VAL A 219 -9.30 25.88 -22.98
CA VAL A 219 -10.75 25.90 -22.72
C VAL A 219 -11.43 27.23 -23.06
N GLY A 220 -10.73 28.12 -23.77
CA GLY A 220 -11.32 29.32 -24.34
C GLY A 220 -11.06 30.60 -23.57
N ALA A 221 -10.11 30.63 -22.64
CA ALA A 221 -9.68 31.86 -22.01
C ALA A 221 -9.15 32.85 -23.06
N LYS A 222 -9.51 34.12 -22.90
CA LYS A 222 -8.95 35.18 -23.72
C LYS A 222 -7.48 35.38 -23.37
N GLU A 223 -6.63 35.47 -24.39
CA GLU A 223 -5.20 35.71 -24.22
C GLU A 223 -4.89 37.18 -24.62
N THR A 224 -4.17 37.87 -23.75
CA THR A 224 -3.75 39.27 -23.95
C THR A 224 -2.32 39.48 -23.50
N THR A 225 -1.76 40.62 -23.82
CA THR A 225 -0.44 41.06 -23.38
C THR A 225 -0.55 42.31 -22.54
N ALA A 226 0.33 42.47 -21.57
CA ALA A 226 0.45 43.70 -20.77
C ALA A 226 1.92 43.91 -20.40
N THR A 227 2.25 45.11 -19.97
CA THR A 227 3.57 45.36 -19.36
C THR A 227 3.63 44.89 -17.91
N PRO A 228 4.83 44.55 -17.39
CA PRO A 228 4.97 44.28 -15.98
C PRO A 228 4.45 45.38 -15.06
N GLN A 229 4.58 46.64 -15.47
CA GLN A 229 4.09 47.80 -14.71
C GLN A 229 2.55 47.83 -14.63
N GLU A 230 1.86 47.47 -15.71
CA GLU A 230 0.39 47.40 -15.72
C GLU A 230 -0.10 46.32 -14.76
N ILE A 231 0.58 45.18 -14.73
CA ILE A 231 0.25 44.09 -13.79
C ILE A 231 0.55 44.52 -12.36
N ALA A 232 1.70 45.12 -12.09
CA ALA A 232 2.10 45.55 -10.74
C ALA A 232 1.17 46.60 -10.15
N ALA A 233 0.38 47.32 -10.99
CA ALA A 233 -0.60 48.30 -10.55
C ALA A 233 -1.95 47.67 -10.10
N LEU A 234 -2.16 46.37 -10.36
CA LEU A 234 -3.40 45.67 -10.02
C LEU A 234 -3.28 45.00 -8.64
N ALA A 235 -4.42 44.84 -7.99
CA ALA A 235 -4.46 44.10 -6.72
C ALA A 235 -4.30 42.60 -6.94
N ASP A 236 -3.62 41.96 -6.01
CA ASP A 236 -3.58 40.49 -5.96
C ASP A 236 -4.96 39.95 -5.60
N ALA A 237 -5.44 38.99 -6.39
CA ALA A 237 -6.69 38.30 -6.14
C ALA A 237 -6.43 36.78 -6.26
N PRO A 238 -6.48 36.05 -5.17
CA PRO A 238 -6.25 34.59 -5.20
C PRO A 238 -7.30 33.94 -6.10
N LEU A 239 -6.82 33.15 -7.05
CA LEU A 239 -7.65 32.32 -7.92
C LEU A 239 -7.69 30.91 -7.36
N ASN A 240 -8.89 30.44 -7.02
CA ASN A 240 -9.09 29.06 -6.59
C ASN A 240 -9.11 28.15 -7.83
N LEU A 241 -7.91 27.80 -8.28
CA LEU A 241 -7.70 27.01 -9.48
C LEU A 241 -7.15 25.64 -9.08
N ASN A 242 -7.99 24.61 -9.16
CA ASN A 242 -7.55 23.24 -8.91
C ASN A 242 -7.12 22.57 -10.23
N LEU A 243 -6.02 23.05 -10.77
CA LEU A 243 -5.36 22.51 -11.97
C LEU A 243 -3.88 22.24 -11.64
N PRO A 244 -3.29 21.17 -12.21
CA PRO A 244 -1.87 20.91 -12.05
C PRO A 244 -1.01 22.11 -12.48
N SER A 245 0.05 22.36 -11.72
CA SER A 245 0.94 23.50 -11.97
C SER A 245 2.07 23.21 -12.95
N THR A 246 2.35 21.92 -13.22
CA THR A 246 3.45 21.50 -14.10
C THR A 246 3.03 20.35 -15.00
N SER A 247 3.75 20.16 -16.11
CA SER A 247 3.74 18.91 -16.86
C SER A 247 4.55 17.86 -16.14
N PHE A 248 4.38 16.58 -16.53
CA PHE A 248 5.03 15.45 -15.89
C PHE A 248 5.81 14.58 -16.86
N HIS A 249 6.84 13.91 -16.32
CA HIS A 249 7.41 12.72 -16.93
C HIS A 249 6.62 11.51 -16.45
N PHE A 250 5.95 10.81 -17.35
CA PHE A 250 5.09 9.69 -17.00
C PHE A 250 5.90 8.41 -16.82
N LEU A 251 5.60 7.67 -15.75
CA LEU A 251 6.19 6.37 -15.50
C LEU A 251 5.86 5.38 -16.62
N SER A 252 6.88 4.65 -17.01
CA SER A 252 6.80 3.49 -17.89
C SER A 252 7.12 2.19 -17.14
N PRO A 253 6.79 1.02 -17.69
CA PRO A 253 7.18 -0.26 -17.10
C PRO A 253 8.68 -0.46 -16.89
N ASP A 254 9.52 0.30 -17.60
CA ASP A 254 10.98 0.26 -17.46
C ASP A 254 11.49 0.99 -16.20
N ASP A 255 10.68 1.86 -15.60
CA ASP A 255 11.05 2.60 -14.39
C ASP A 255 10.95 1.77 -13.12
N GLY A 256 10.25 0.64 -13.17
CA GLY A 256 9.97 -0.22 -12.04
C GLY A 256 8.48 -0.49 -11.85
N TRP A 257 8.08 -0.84 -10.63
CA TRP A 257 6.70 -1.06 -10.26
C TRP A 257 6.05 0.24 -9.78
N MET A 258 4.86 0.51 -10.28
CA MET A 258 4.07 1.67 -9.87
C MET A 258 3.29 1.34 -8.60
N CYS A 259 3.47 2.12 -7.54
CA CYS A 259 2.99 1.80 -6.20
C CYS A 259 2.20 2.92 -5.54
N ALA A 260 1.23 2.52 -4.72
CA ALA A 260 0.68 3.35 -3.67
C ALA A 260 1.53 3.19 -2.41
N ALA A 261 2.07 4.30 -1.92
CA ALA A 261 2.79 4.33 -0.65
C ALA A 261 1.82 4.27 0.54
N ASN A 262 2.38 4.08 1.72
CA ASN A 262 1.60 3.96 2.96
C ASN A 262 0.67 5.16 3.21
N GLU A 263 1.09 6.35 2.83
CA GLU A 263 0.32 7.59 2.96
C GLU A 263 -0.65 7.84 1.79
N GLY A 264 -0.70 6.96 0.82
CA GLY A 264 -1.58 7.06 -0.34
C GLY A 264 -1.01 7.86 -1.52
N GLY A 265 0.21 8.33 -1.43
CA GLY A 265 0.91 8.98 -2.55
C GLY A 265 1.48 7.97 -3.54
N GLY A 266 1.72 8.42 -4.78
CA GLY A 266 2.38 7.64 -5.79
C GLY A 266 3.88 7.47 -5.52
N ALA A 267 4.37 6.26 -5.74
CA ALA A 267 5.76 5.89 -5.59
C ALA A 267 6.20 4.90 -6.67
N VAL A 268 7.49 4.76 -6.86
CA VAL A 268 8.09 3.73 -7.69
C VAL A 268 8.98 2.84 -6.84
N VAL A 269 8.87 1.54 -7.05
CA VAL A 269 9.69 0.53 -6.38
C VAL A 269 10.46 -0.22 -7.46
N PRO A 270 11.78 -0.40 -7.32
CA PRO A 270 12.54 -1.26 -8.21
C PRO A 270 11.94 -2.67 -8.21
N ALA A 271 11.84 -3.29 -9.38
CA ALA A 271 11.45 -4.68 -9.47
C ALA A 271 12.41 -5.54 -8.64
N GLN A 272 11.86 -6.43 -7.83
CA GLN A 272 12.65 -7.18 -6.85
C GLN A 272 12.23 -8.65 -6.78
N ALA A 273 13.18 -9.50 -6.44
CA ALA A 273 12.95 -10.90 -6.11
C ALA A 273 12.47 -11.04 -4.64
N GLY A 274 12.11 -12.26 -4.25
CA GLY A 274 11.76 -12.60 -2.86
C GLY A 274 10.29 -12.40 -2.50
N THR A 275 9.43 -12.16 -3.48
CA THR A 275 7.98 -12.22 -3.28
C THR A 275 7.46 -13.63 -3.41
N VAL A 276 6.43 -13.96 -2.62
CA VAL A 276 5.72 -15.23 -2.71
C VAL A 276 4.39 -15.06 -3.41
N ALA A 277 4.00 -16.05 -4.21
CA ALA A 277 2.68 -16.09 -4.81
C ALA A 277 1.64 -16.38 -3.73
N LEU A 278 0.52 -15.64 -3.79
CA LEU A 278 -0.59 -15.79 -2.86
C LEU A 278 -1.56 -16.85 -3.40
N ALA A 279 -2.00 -17.73 -2.50
CA ALA A 279 -3.01 -18.72 -2.82
C ALA A 279 -4.39 -18.19 -2.44
N GLY A 280 -5.39 -18.52 -3.24
CA GLY A 280 -6.78 -18.17 -2.97
C GLY A 280 -7.26 -16.94 -3.75
N GLU A 281 -8.44 -16.46 -3.37
CA GLU A 281 -9.08 -15.31 -3.98
C GLU A 281 -8.69 -14.03 -3.24
N SER A 282 -7.65 -13.38 -3.69
CA SER A 282 -7.24 -12.05 -3.21
C SER A 282 -6.94 -11.14 -4.38
N VAL A 283 -7.04 -9.83 -4.17
CA VAL A 283 -6.68 -8.84 -5.19
C VAL A 283 -5.17 -8.89 -5.44
N ALA A 284 -4.37 -8.97 -4.36
CA ALA A 284 -2.94 -9.16 -4.48
C ALA A 284 -2.61 -10.57 -5.00
N HIS A 285 -1.70 -10.63 -5.95
CA HIS A 285 -1.16 -11.88 -6.51
C HIS A 285 0.08 -12.34 -5.78
N ARG A 286 0.84 -11.40 -5.20
CA ARG A 286 2.11 -11.66 -4.54
C ARG A 286 2.28 -10.79 -3.30
N PHE A 287 3.15 -11.28 -2.40
CA PHE A 287 3.52 -10.59 -1.17
C PHE A 287 5.01 -10.75 -0.87
N GLY A 288 5.64 -9.77 -0.23
CA GLY A 288 7.04 -9.86 0.19
C GLY A 288 7.42 -8.88 1.30
N GLY A 289 8.57 -9.10 1.90
CA GLY A 289 9.22 -8.17 2.82
C GLY A 289 9.20 -8.54 4.31
N LEU A 290 8.55 -9.63 4.72
CA LEU A 290 8.52 -10.07 6.13
C LEU A 290 9.49 -11.23 6.40
N ASN A 291 10.78 -10.98 6.26
CA ASN A 291 11.80 -12.01 6.41
C ASN A 291 12.04 -12.45 7.86
N ALA A 292 11.78 -11.58 8.83
CA ALA A 292 11.94 -11.87 10.26
C ALA A 292 10.75 -12.60 10.90
N GLY A 293 9.64 -12.71 10.20
CA GLY A 293 8.41 -13.33 10.71
C GLY A 293 7.17 -12.47 10.55
N GLY A 294 6.03 -13.01 10.96
CA GLY A 294 4.76 -12.27 10.97
C GLY A 294 4.82 -11.07 11.89
N VAL A 295 4.11 -10.00 11.52
CA VAL A 295 4.10 -8.72 12.25
C VAL A 295 2.69 -8.32 12.65
N GLY A 296 2.57 -7.64 13.79
CA GLY A 296 1.34 -6.96 14.20
C GLY A 296 1.24 -5.61 13.49
N VAL A 297 0.06 -5.30 12.96
CA VAL A 297 -0.22 -4.03 12.29
C VAL A 297 -1.49 -3.38 12.81
N ASP A 298 -1.51 -2.05 12.78
CA ASP A 298 -2.68 -1.22 13.04
C ASP A 298 -3.15 -0.60 11.73
N SER A 299 -4.39 -0.88 11.33
CA SER A 299 -4.97 -0.32 10.09
C SER A 299 -5.71 1.01 10.31
N GLY A 300 -5.77 1.49 11.55
CA GLY A 300 -6.65 2.59 11.95
C GLY A 300 -8.11 2.18 12.13
N HIS A 301 -8.50 1.00 11.65
CA HIS A 301 -9.82 0.39 11.79
C HIS A 301 -9.80 -0.93 12.57
N GLY A 302 -8.66 -1.37 13.01
CA GLY A 302 -8.46 -2.59 13.77
C GLY A 302 -7.03 -3.09 13.69
N TYR A 303 -6.77 -4.17 14.44
CA TYR A 303 -5.47 -4.81 14.50
C TYR A 303 -5.46 -6.09 13.68
N HIS A 304 -4.30 -6.39 13.09
CA HIS A 304 -4.07 -7.61 12.33
C HIS A 304 -2.67 -8.14 12.62
N VAL A 305 -2.49 -9.42 12.37
CA VAL A 305 -1.17 -10.01 12.15
C VAL A 305 -1.09 -10.39 10.68
N VAL A 306 -0.01 -10.01 10.03
CA VAL A 306 0.28 -10.46 8.66
C VAL A 306 1.40 -11.47 8.71
N SER A 307 1.15 -12.65 8.14
CA SER A 307 2.16 -13.72 8.08
C SER A 307 3.20 -13.44 6.98
N PRO A 308 4.39 -14.06 7.05
CA PRO A 308 5.38 -13.96 5.98
C PRO A 308 4.89 -14.43 4.60
N THR A 309 3.84 -15.24 4.57
CA THR A 309 3.18 -15.73 3.35
C THR A 309 2.04 -14.82 2.87
N GLY A 310 1.83 -13.67 3.52
CA GLY A 310 0.89 -12.63 3.09
C GLY A 310 -0.55 -12.81 3.55
N GLN A 311 -0.87 -13.77 4.40
CA GLN A 311 -2.19 -13.86 5.01
C GLN A 311 -2.35 -12.80 6.10
N ARG A 312 -3.47 -12.09 6.10
CA ARG A 312 -3.87 -11.18 7.18
C ARG A 312 -4.84 -11.88 8.13
N HIS A 313 -4.56 -11.79 9.41
CA HIS A 313 -5.38 -12.37 10.48
C HIS A 313 -5.92 -11.24 11.35
N GLU A 314 -7.22 -11.14 11.50
CA GLU A 314 -7.82 -10.18 12.42
C GLU A 314 -7.46 -10.51 13.87
N VAL A 315 -7.12 -9.47 14.63
CA VAL A 315 -6.83 -9.54 16.05
C VAL A 315 -7.72 -8.54 16.78
N LYS A 316 -8.38 -9.00 17.83
CA LYS A 316 -9.40 -8.21 18.53
C LYS A 316 -8.85 -6.93 19.16
N ASP A 317 -7.66 -7.01 19.78
CA ASP A 317 -7.11 -5.96 20.61
C ASP A 317 -5.58 -5.99 20.64
N LYS A 318 -5.01 -4.93 21.20
CA LYS A 318 -3.56 -4.76 21.34
C LYS A 318 -2.96 -5.77 22.32
N GLU A 319 -3.72 -6.13 23.36
CA GLU A 319 -3.30 -7.10 24.36
C GLU A 319 -3.03 -8.47 23.72
N THR A 320 -3.83 -8.86 22.74
CA THR A 320 -3.59 -10.10 21.97
C THR A 320 -2.30 -10.00 21.14
N LEU A 321 -1.99 -8.85 20.55
CA LEU A 321 -0.70 -8.64 19.87
C LEU A 321 0.48 -8.72 20.83
N GLU A 322 0.33 -8.20 22.04
CA GLU A 322 1.34 -8.32 23.10
C GLU A 322 1.52 -9.77 23.54
N ALA A 323 0.42 -10.51 23.71
CA ALA A 323 0.47 -11.94 24.02
C ALA A 323 1.15 -12.76 22.91
N LEU A 324 0.96 -12.39 21.65
CA LEU A 324 1.67 -13.00 20.51
C LEU A 324 3.17 -12.67 20.50
N GLY A 325 3.57 -11.57 21.14
CA GLY A 325 4.96 -11.10 21.19
C GLY A 325 5.36 -10.19 20.04
N THR A 326 4.44 -9.83 19.15
CA THR A 326 4.71 -8.94 18.01
C THR A 326 4.53 -7.46 18.36
N GLY A 327 3.64 -7.15 19.33
CA GLY A 327 3.19 -5.77 19.53
C GLY A 327 2.61 -5.15 18.25
N VAL A 328 2.53 -3.83 18.21
CA VAL A 328 2.20 -3.08 16.99
C VAL A 328 3.49 -2.68 16.29
N GLY A 329 3.83 -3.33 15.17
CA GLY A 329 5.06 -3.09 14.42
C GLY A 329 4.92 -2.01 13.35
N ALA A 330 3.73 -1.84 12.77
CA ALA A 330 3.50 -0.89 11.69
C ALA A 330 2.06 -0.35 11.70
N GLN A 331 1.91 0.85 11.16
CA GLN A 331 0.61 1.37 10.73
C GLN A 331 0.49 1.17 9.22
N VAL A 332 -0.49 0.39 8.79
CA VAL A 332 -0.72 0.05 7.39
C VAL A 332 -2.17 0.35 7.04
N PRO A 333 -2.45 1.20 6.04
CA PRO A 333 -3.84 1.54 5.70
C PRO A 333 -4.65 0.30 5.34
N TRP A 334 -5.92 0.30 5.71
CA TRP A 334 -6.84 -0.78 5.36
C TRP A 334 -6.90 -1.04 3.86
N GLU A 335 -6.80 0.00 3.05
CA GLU A 335 -6.81 -0.06 1.59
C GLU A 335 -5.65 -0.91 1.03
N ILE A 336 -4.54 -1.01 1.74
CA ILE A 336 -3.43 -1.90 1.40
C ILE A 336 -3.65 -3.29 1.99
N LEU A 337 -3.98 -3.39 3.29
CA LEU A 337 -4.17 -4.69 3.95
C LEU A 337 -5.28 -5.53 3.32
N ARG A 338 -6.38 -4.91 2.92
CA ARG A 338 -7.53 -5.60 2.31
C ARG A 338 -7.19 -6.30 0.99
N LEU A 339 -6.09 -5.95 0.34
CA LEU A 339 -5.64 -6.60 -0.89
C LEU A 339 -5.11 -8.02 -0.63
N LEU A 340 -4.67 -8.29 0.60
CA LEU A 340 -4.15 -9.59 1.02
C LEU A 340 -5.27 -10.57 1.36
N PRO A 341 -5.02 -11.88 1.20
CA PRO A 341 -6.00 -12.90 1.56
C PRO A 341 -6.26 -12.91 3.08
N GLU A 342 -7.51 -13.14 3.43
CA GLU A 342 -7.93 -13.26 4.81
C GLU A 342 -7.69 -14.66 5.35
N GLY A 343 -7.01 -14.75 6.50
CA GLY A 343 -6.87 -15.96 7.29
C GLY A 343 -7.82 -15.97 8.49
N SER A 344 -7.75 -17.02 9.29
CA SER A 344 -8.54 -17.16 10.51
C SER A 344 -8.25 -16.02 11.50
N ALA A 345 -9.28 -15.53 12.20
CA ALA A 345 -9.08 -14.59 13.29
C ALA A 345 -8.25 -15.23 14.42
N LEU A 346 -7.32 -14.45 14.97
CA LEU A 346 -6.45 -14.89 16.06
C LEU A 346 -7.06 -14.48 17.40
N ASN A 347 -7.84 -15.36 17.99
CA ASN A 347 -8.43 -15.16 19.31
C ASN A 347 -8.44 -16.48 20.12
N ARG A 348 -8.62 -16.34 21.43
CA ARG A 348 -8.54 -17.47 22.36
C ARG A 348 -9.66 -18.49 22.13
N GLU A 349 -10.85 -18.04 21.78
CA GLU A 349 -11.98 -18.94 21.51
C GLU A 349 -11.69 -19.87 20.34
N GLN A 350 -11.20 -19.33 19.22
CA GLN A 350 -10.82 -20.12 18.06
C GLN A 350 -9.59 -21.02 18.35
N ALA A 351 -8.63 -20.51 19.11
CA ALA A 351 -7.43 -21.28 19.46
C ALA A 351 -7.74 -22.49 20.36
N LEU A 352 -8.81 -22.43 21.15
CA LEU A 352 -9.26 -23.54 22.01
C LEU A 352 -10.20 -24.54 21.31
N GLN A 353 -10.61 -24.27 20.06
CA GLN A 353 -11.44 -25.21 19.33
C GLN A 353 -10.68 -26.49 19.03
N VAL A 354 -11.29 -27.62 19.38
CA VAL A 354 -10.75 -28.94 19.06
C VAL A 354 -10.91 -29.17 17.56
N SER A 355 -9.82 -29.47 16.89
CA SER A 355 -9.89 -29.89 15.49
C SER A 355 -10.61 -31.23 15.40
N SER A 356 -11.74 -31.23 14.71
CA SER A 356 -12.51 -32.41 14.36
C SER A 356 -11.87 -33.16 13.20
#